data_b2d8f6a2eb3f43666a14596800b1b57d
#
_entry.id   b2d8f6a2eb3f43666a14596800b1b57d
#
_cell.length_a   1.000
_cell.length_b   1.000
_cell.length_c   1.000
_cell.angle_alpha   90.00
_cell.angle_beta   90.00
_cell.angle_gamma   90.00
#
_symmetry.space_group_name_H-M   'P 1'
#
loop_
_entity.id
_entity.type
_entity.pdbx_description
1 polymer ?
#
loop_
_entity_poly.entity_id
_entity_poly.type
_entity_poly.pdbx_seq_one_letter_code
_entity_poly.pdbx_strand_id
1 'polypeptide(L)'
;PAWLDDKRYSGDRELARPLGAVQMGLIYVNPEGPNGNPDPLAAAKDIRETFGRMAMNDEETVALIAGGHTFGKAHGAAKPADCMGPEPAAAPIEQQGFGWENKCGSGNAGDTITSGLEGAWSVNPTAWTTQYLDNLFAFEWVQTKSPAGAIQWIPADGAAANLVPDAHDPSKRHAPIMFTTDLSLKFDPSYREISMRFKENPEDFELAFAKAWFKLTHRDMGPSARYVGAEVPAETLLWQDPVPAVDYDLISTADIEQLKSQVLESGLTIPELVRTAWASAASFRGTDMRGGANGARIRLAPQKDWAVNDPDDLAKVLGRLESIQEDFNDAQSGGKKVSLADLIVLGGAAAIEQAAKNAGYKVQVPFTPGRTDASQEQTDVKSFAVLEPTADGFRNYFGAVHYRSPAELLVD
;
A
#
# COMPACT_ATOMS: atom_id res chain seq x y z
N PRO A 1 23.23 -14.30 -5.45
CA PRO A 1 24.54 -13.66 -5.31
C PRO A 1 25.48 -14.46 -4.43
N ALA A 2 26.79 -14.48 -4.76
CA ALA A 2 27.80 -15.31 -4.07
C ALA A 2 27.98 -14.99 -2.56
N TRP A 3 27.47 -13.87 -2.11
CA TRP A 3 27.50 -13.50 -0.69
C TRP A 3 26.25 -13.94 0.11
N LEU A 4 25.33 -14.62 -0.57
CA LEU A 4 24.17 -15.18 0.08
C LEU A 4 24.47 -16.61 0.51
N ASP A 5 24.63 -16.81 1.81
CA ASP A 5 24.73 -18.16 2.36
C ASP A 5 23.42 -18.92 2.11
N ASP A 6 23.52 -20.19 1.74
CA ASP A 6 22.37 -21.08 1.54
C ASP A 6 21.45 -21.17 2.78
N LYS A 7 21.97 -20.86 3.95
CA LYS A 7 21.18 -20.74 5.18
C LYS A 7 20.04 -19.73 5.10
N ARG A 8 20.10 -18.77 4.17
CA ARG A 8 18.99 -17.84 3.92
C ARG A 8 17.74 -18.54 3.41
N TYR A 9 17.89 -19.67 2.77
CA TYR A 9 16.83 -20.45 2.20
C TYR A 9 16.43 -21.63 3.08
N SER A 10 17.09 -21.81 4.21
CA SER A 10 16.77 -22.87 5.17
C SER A 10 15.76 -22.38 6.23
N GLY A 11 14.86 -23.26 6.64
CA GLY A 11 13.95 -23.03 7.73
C GLY A 11 12.50 -22.76 7.31
N ASP A 12 11.67 -22.57 8.31
CA ASP A 12 10.26 -22.27 8.17
C ASP A 12 10.08 -20.83 7.71
N ARG A 13 9.21 -20.60 6.74
CA ARG A 13 8.87 -19.27 6.24
C ARG A 13 7.71 -18.62 6.96
N GLU A 14 7.04 -19.33 7.84
CA GLU A 14 6.02 -18.72 8.67
C GLU A 14 6.68 -17.71 9.63
N LEU A 15 6.40 -16.44 9.39
CA LEU A 15 6.89 -15.36 10.22
C LEU A 15 5.90 -15.09 11.35
N ALA A 16 6.40 -15.06 12.57
CA ALA A 16 5.60 -14.63 13.73
C ALA A 16 5.12 -13.16 13.59
N ARG A 17 5.84 -12.38 12.80
CA ARG A 17 5.55 -10.97 12.51
C ARG A 17 5.75 -10.70 11.01
N PRO A 18 4.72 -10.91 10.18
CA PRO A 18 4.83 -10.83 8.73
C PRO A 18 5.15 -9.42 8.18
N LEU A 19 5.11 -8.38 8.99
CA LEU A 19 5.57 -7.04 8.61
C LEU A 19 7.10 -6.90 8.53
N GLY A 20 7.84 -7.89 9.03
CA GLY A 20 9.29 -7.92 8.87
C GLY A 20 9.70 -8.26 7.44
N ALA A 21 10.87 -7.78 7.02
CA ALA A 21 11.46 -8.18 5.75
C ALA A 21 11.72 -9.70 5.76
N VAL A 22 11.26 -10.38 4.72
CA VAL A 22 11.40 -11.83 4.59
C VAL A 22 12.83 -12.20 4.26
N GLN A 23 13.46 -11.45 3.36
CA GLN A 23 14.87 -11.63 2.97
C GLN A 23 15.50 -10.26 2.70
N MET A 24 16.68 -10.04 3.26
CA MET A 24 17.42 -8.80 3.03
C MET A 24 17.84 -8.69 1.56
N GLY A 25 17.68 -7.51 0.99
CA GLY A 25 18.06 -7.21 -0.39
C GLY A 25 17.02 -7.57 -1.44
N LEU A 26 15.88 -8.16 -1.05
CA LEU A 26 14.73 -8.37 -1.94
C LEU A 26 13.69 -7.30 -1.68
N ILE A 27 13.25 -6.62 -2.75
CA ILE A 27 12.27 -5.53 -2.64
C ILE A 27 10.86 -6.10 -2.42
N TYR A 28 10.48 -7.11 -3.21
CA TYR A 28 9.13 -7.69 -3.17
C TYR A 28 9.20 -9.17 -2.78
N VAL A 29 9.64 -10.03 -3.69
CA VAL A 29 9.73 -11.48 -3.50
C VAL A 29 11.03 -12.01 -4.09
N ASN A 30 11.44 -13.22 -3.70
CA ASN A 30 12.59 -13.87 -4.32
C ASN A 30 12.23 -14.32 -5.75
N PRO A 31 12.86 -13.78 -6.80
CA PRO A 31 12.55 -14.13 -8.17
C PRO A 31 12.90 -15.58 -8.53
N GLU A 32 13.77 -16.21 -7.75
CA GLU A 32 14.12 -17.63 -7.90
C GLU A 32 13.06 -18.57 -7.30
N GLY A 33 12.09 -18.03 -6.58
CA GLY A 33 11.06 -18.75 -5.83
C GLY A 33 11.31 -18.73 -4.32
N PRO A 34 10.34 -19.19 -3.52
CA PRO A 34 10.44 -19.23 -2.07
C PRO A 34 11.67 -20.00 -1.59
N ASN A 35 12.51 -19.35 -0.78
CA ASN A 35 13.78 -19.91 -0.30
C ASN A 35 14.73 -20.37 -1.43
N GLY A 36 14.63 -19.78 -2.63
CA GLY A 36 15.39 -20.21 -3.79
C GLY A 36 14.88 -21.53 -4.43
N ASN A 37 13.71 -22.02 -4.02
CA ASN A 37 13.06 -23.17 -4.63
C ASN A 37 12.24 -22.72 -5.85
N PRO A 38 12.52 -23.21 -7.06
CA PRO A 38 11.88 -22.74 -8.29
C PRO A 38 10.47 -23.33 -8.50
N ASP A 39 9.59 -23.10 -7.55
CA ASP A 39 8.18 -23.49 -7.58
C ASP A 39 7.27 -22.27 -7.86
N PRO A 40 6.68 -22.15 -9.07
CA PRO A 40 5.82 -21.03 -9.41
C PRO A 40 4.53 -20.91 -8.57
N LEU A 41 3.95 -22.03 -8.12
CA LEU A 41 2.74 -22.01 -7.30
C LEU A 41 3.04 -21.60 -5.86
N ALA A 42 4.18 -22.00 -5.32
CA ALA A 42 4.63 -21.50 -4.03
C ALA A 42 5.00 -20.00 -4.11
N ALA A 43 5.64 -19.57 -5.20
CA ALA A 43 5.95 -18.16 -5.45
C ALA A 43 4.69 -17.28 -5.54
N ALA A 44 3.58 -17.77 -6.10
CA ALA A 44 2.31 -17.05 -6.17
C ALA A 44 1.78 -16.66 -4.78
N LYS A 45 2.00 -17.50 -3.75
CA LYS A 45 1.61 -17.20 -2.37
C LYS A 45 2.43 -16.05 -1.81
N ASP A 46 3.74 -16.06 -2.00
CA ASP A 46 4.64 -15.00 -1.56
C ASP A 46 4.31 -13.67 -2.26
N ILE A 47 4.00 -13.73 -3.55
CA ILE A 47 3.59 -12.56 -4.33
C ILE A 47 2.31 -11.96 -3.71
N ARG A 48 1.27 -12.77 -3.49
CA ARG A 48 0.02 -12.27 -2.89
C ARG A 48 0.21 -11.67 -1.51
N GLU A 49 1.03 -12.31 -0.67
CA GLU A 49 1.31 -11.79 0.66
C GLU A 49 2.01 -10.43 0.58
N THR A 50 3.05 -10.32 -0.22
CA THR A 50 3.83 -9.09 -0.33
C THR A 50 3.04 -7.96 -1.01
N PHE A 51 2.39 -8.22 -2.13
CA PHE A 51 1.58 -7.22 -2.82
C PHE A 51 0.30 -6.87 -2.04
N GLY A 52 -0.27 -7.83 -1.32
CA GLY A 52 -1.39 -7.59 -0.41
C GLY A 52 -1.06 -6.61 0.73
N ARG A 53 0.18 -6.64 1.25
CA ARG A 53 0.67 -5.64 2.22
C ARG A 53 0.75 -4.23 1.63
N MET A 54 0.94 -4.11 0.33
CA MET A 54 0.86 -2.85 -0.42
C MET A 54 -0.57 -2.51 -0.84
N ALA A 55 -1.56 -3.25 -0.34
CA ALA A 55 -2.97 -3.15 -0.69
C ALA A 55 -3.28 -3.40 -2.18
N MET A 56 -2.44 -4.17 -2.88
CA MET A 56 -2.66 -4.59 -4.26
C MET A 56 -3.49 -5.88 -4.29
N ASN A 57 -4.52 -5.91 -5.12
CA ASN A 57 -5.26 -7.13 -5.44
C ASN A 57 -4.55 -7.94 -6.56
N ASP A 58 -5.11 -9.10 -6.92
CA ASP A 58 -4.51 -9.97 -7.95
C ASP A 58 -4.41 -9.27 -9.32
N GLU A 59 -5.40 -8.45 -9.70
CA GLU A 59 -5.39 -7.71 -10.97
C GLU A 59 -4.29 -6.66 -11.01
N GLU A 60 -4.18 -5.84 -9.96
CA GLU A 60 -3.14 -4.83 -9.81
C GLU A 60 -1.75 -5.48 -9.75
N THR A 61 -1.63 -6.63 -9.11
CA THR A 61 -0.39 -7.41 -9.01
C THR A 61 0.06 -7.93 -10.37
N VAL A 62 -0.83 -8.58 -11.11
CA VAL A 62 -0.53 -9.07 -12.48
C VAL A 62 -0.17 -7.91 -13.40
N ALA A 63 -0.94 -6.80 -13.33
CA ALA A 63 -0.67 -5.62 -14.13
C ALA A 63 0.72 -5.04 -13.86
N LEU A 64 1.12 -4.92 -12.59
CA LEU A 64 2.44 -4.40 -12.19
C LEU A 64 3.58 -5.31 -12.64
N ILE A 65 3.45 -6.63 -12.48
CA ILE A 65 4.50 -7.58 -12.88
C ILE A 65 4.63 -7.59 -14.40
N ALA A 66 3.54 -7.85 -15.11
CA ALA A 66 3.56 -7.96 -16.58
C ALA A 66 3.91 -6.63 -17.25
N GLY A 67 3.38 -5.50 -16.74
CA GLY A 67 3.67 -4.18 -17.27
C GLY A 67 5.09 -3.73 -16.94
N GLY A 68 5.56 -3.99 -15.72
CA GLY A 68 6.93 -3.67 -15.32
C GLY A 68 7.97 -4.46 -16.12
N HIS A 69 7.76 -5.76 -16.31
CA HIS A 69 8.67 -6.62 -17.07
C HIS A 69 8.56 -6.46 -18.60
N THR A 70 7.59 -5.68 -19.08
CA THR A 70 7.57 -5.28 -20.50
C THR A 70 8.74 -4.36 -20.85
N PHE A 71 9.28 -3.63 -19.85
CA PHE A 71 10.38 -2.69 -19.99
C PHE A 71 11.71 -3.23 -19.46
N GLY A 72 12.82 -2.90 -20.16
CA GLY A 72 14.16 -3.17 -19.67
C GLY A 72 14.57 -4.63 -19.66
N LYS A 73 15.50 -4.94 -18.78
CA LYS A 73 16.08 -6.26 -18.60
C LYS A 73 16.56 -6.47 -17.16
N ALA A 74 16.70 -7.72 -16.76
CA ALA A 74 17.40 -8.10 -15.54
C ALA A 74 18.93 -8.04 -15.74
N HIS A 75 19.66 -7.75 -14.67
CA HIS A 75 21.09 -7.46 -14.68
C HIS A 75 21.87 -8.46 -13.81
N GLY A 76 22.50 -9.42 -14.44
CA GLY A 76 23.28 -10.47 -13.80
C GLY A 76 24.29 -11.10 -14.77
N ALA A 77 24.86 -10.29 -15.67
CA ALA A 77 25.75 -10.72 -16.73
C ALA A 77 27.12 -11.19 -16.23
N ALA A 78 27.61 -10.62 -15.11
CA ALA A 78 28.91 -10.94 -14.56
C ALA A 78 28.83 -12.04 -13.49
N LYS A 79 29.90 -12.81 -13.35
CA LYS A 79 30.04 -13.74 -12.23
C LYS A 79 30.33 -12.95 -10.93
N PRO A 80 29.58 -13.21 -9.86
CA PRO A 80 29.79 -12.49 -8.61
C PRO A 80 31.21 -12.55 -8.09
N ALA A 81 31.87 -13.71 -8.17
CA ALA A 81 33.24 -13.88 -7.70
C ALA A 81 34.25 -12.99 -8.42
N ASP A 82 33.97 -12.59 -9.65
CA ASP A 82 34.88 -11.73 -10.44
C ASP A 82 34.67 -10.23 -10.09
N CYS A 83 33.43 -9.85 -9.76
CA CYS A 83 33.04 -8.44 -9.64
C CYS A 83 32.84 -7.94 -8.20
N MET A 84 32.53 -8.83 -7.26
CA MET A 84 32.23 -8.41 -5.89
C MET A 84 33.47 -8.10 -5.06
N GLY A 85 33.32 -7.09 -4.21
CA GLY A 85 34.25 -6.72 -3.16
C GLY A 85 34.13 -7.62 -1.91
N PRO A 86 34.68 -7.17 -0.81
CA PRO A 86 34.49 -7.81 0.48
C PRO A 86 33.00 -7.77 0.92
N GLU A 87 32.73 -8.36 2.07
CA GLU A 87 31.39 -8.33 2.69
C GLU A 87 30.69 -6.98 2.54
N PRO A 88 29.44 -6.95 2.08
CA PRO A 88 28.72 -5.68 1.86
C PRO A 88 28.70 -4.76 3.08
N ALA A 89 28.59 -5.33 4.27
CA ALA A 89 28.59 -4.55 5.53
C ALA A 89 29.90 -3.81 5.82
N ALA A 90 31.01 -4.25 5.24
CA ALA A 90 32.34 -3.65 5.43
C ALA A 90 32.82 -2.83 4.24
N ALA A 91 32.06 -2.81 3.13
CA ALA A 91 32.43 -2.09 1.93
C ALA A 91 31.63 -0.78 1.80
N PRO A 92 32.20 0.29 1.21
CA PRO A 92 31.45 1.46 0.82
C PRO A 92 30.40 1.08 -0.22
N ILE A 93 29.31 1.85 -0.29
CA ILE A 93 28.14 1.54 -1.12
C ILE A 93 28.49 1.37 -2.60
N GLU A 94 29.47 2.10 -3.09
CA GLU A 94 29.95 2.05 -4.48
C GLU A 94 30.57 0.69 -4.82
N GLN A 95 31.05 -0.04 -3.83
CA GLN A 95 31.73 -1.34 -4.02
C GLN A 95 30.87 -2.55 -3.65
N GLN A 96 29.61 -2.32 -3.21
CA GLN A 96 28.72 -3.40 -2.77
C GLN A 96 28.05 -4.15 -3.93
N GLY A 97 28.42 -3.89 -5.17
CA GLY A 97 27.83 -4.49 -6.36
C GLY A 97 26.53 -3.85 -6.83
N PHE A 98 26.02 -2.86 -6.10
CA PHE A 98 24.83 -2.06 -6.46
C PHE A 98 25.20 -0.70 -7.05
N GLY A 99 26.40 -0.26 -6.83
CA GLY A 99 26.93 0.99 -7.32
C GLY A 99 27.65 0.83 -8.67
N TRP A 100 28.21 1.91 -9.10
CA TRP A 100 28.96 2.06 -10.35
C TRP A 100 30.45 1.70 -10.21
N GLU A 101 30.92 1.44 -9.01
CA GLU A 101 32.29 1.06 -8.71
C GLU A 101 32.35 -0.35 -8.17
N ASN A 102 32.86 -1.30 -8.98
CA ASN A 102 33.04 -2.68 -8.59
C ASN A 102 34.38 -3.20 -9.16
N LYS A 103 34.77 -4.46 -8.84
CA LYS A 103 36.00 -5.04 -9.36
C LYS A 103 36.02 -5.24 -10.88
N CYS A 104 34.85 -5.30 -11.53
CA CYS A 104 34.72 -5.39 -12.96
C CYS A 104 34.91 -4.07 -13.70
N GLY A 105 34.97 -2.96 -12.96
CA GLY A 105 35.35 -1.64 -13.47
C GLY A 105 34.20 -0.77 -13.94
N SER A 106 33.41 -1.18 -14.92
CA SER A 106 32.39 -0.31 -15.52
C SER A 106 31.08 -0.22 -14.76
N GLY A 107 30.70 -1.26 -14.03
CA GLY A 107 29.41 -1.36 -13.34
C GLY A 107 28.18 -1.45 -14.27
N ASN A 108 28.41 -1.62 -15.58
CA ASN A 108 27.34 -1.73 -16.57
C ASN A 108 27.62 -2.85 -17.58
N ALA A 109 26.67 -3.13 -18.48
CA ALA A 109 26.78 -4.18 -19.51
C ALA A 109 27.23 -5.52 -18.93
N GLY A 110 28.33 -6.08 -19.40
CA GLY A 110 28.91 -7.34 -18.94
C GLY A 110 29.43 -7.34 -17.51
N ASP A 111 29.55 -6.18 -16.89
CA ASP A 111 30.03 -6.01 -15.49
C ASP A 111 28.90 -5.94 -14.47
N THR A 112 27.64 -6.15 -14.87
CA THR A 112 26.48 -6.04 -13.98
C THR A 112 26.20 -7.33 -13.23
N ILE A 113 25.90 -7.20 -11.93
CA ILE A 113 25.55 -8.33 -11.04
C ILE A 113 24.31 -8.04 -10.18
N THR A 114 23.68 -6.88 -10.32
CA THR A 114 22.73 -6.29 -9.36
C THR A 114 21.58 -7.20 -8.98
N SER A 115 20.88 -7.81 -9.96
CA SER A 115 19.77 -8.71 -9.65
C SER A 115 20.18 -10.20 -9.58
N GLY A 116 21.31 -10.52 -10.10
CA GLY A 116 21.76 -11.91 -10.27
C GLY A 116 21.11 -12.66 -11.43
N LEU A 117 20.00 -12.17 -11.97
CA LEU A 117 19.31 -12.72 -13.15
C LEU A 117 19.69 -11.91 -14.39
N GLU A 118 19.67 -12.52 -15.56
CA GLU A 118 20.16 -11.88 -16.78
C GLU A 118 19.24 -12.13 -17.97
N GLY A 119 18.78 -11.07 -18.62
CA GLY A 119 18.05 -11.12 -19.87
C GLY A 119 16.81 -10.24 -19.90
N ALA A 120 16.17 -10.16 -21.07
CA ALA A 120 14.93 -9.42 -21.31
C ALA A 120 13.75 -10.37 -21.49
N TRP A 121 12.55 -9.90 -21.21
CA TRP A 121 11.29 -10.64 -21.35
C TRP A 121 10.63 -10.41 -22.71
N SER A 122 10.85 -9.24 -23.30
CA SER A 122 10.17 -8.79 -24.51
C SER A 122 11.13 -8.52 -25.66
N VAL A 123 10.60 -8.51 -26.87
CA VAL A 123 11.34 -8.20 -28.11
C VAL A 123 11.67 -6.72 -28.22
N ASN A 124 10.84 -5.86 -27.59
CA ASN A 124 11.04 -4.43 -27.57
C ASN A 124 11.03 -3.88 -26.12
N PRO A 125 12.12 -4.06 -25.38
CA PRO A 125 12.18 -3.70 -23.96
C PRO A 125 12.24 -2.18 -23.69
N THR A 126 12.12 -1.35 -24.71
CA THR A 126 12.12 0.12 -24.62
C THR A 126 10.76 0.74 -24.91
N ALA A 127 9.73 -0.07 -25.16
CA ALA A 127 8.38 0.41 -25.45
C ALA A 127 7.32 -0.45 -24.77
N TRP A 128 6.14 0.14 -24.52
CA TRP A 128 4.98 -0.57 -24.06
C TRP A 128 4.47 -1.57 -25.12
N THR A 129 4.32 -2.83 -24.74
CA THR A 129 3.77 -3.87 -25.61
C THR A 129 3.15 -4.99 -24.75
N THR A 130 2.37 -5.89 -25.38
CA THR A 130 1.86 -7.12 -24.75
C THR A 130 2.83 -8.30 -24.84
N GLN A 131 4.01 -8.10 -25.40
CA GLN A 131 4.95 -9.18 -25.74
C GLN A 131 5.43 -9.98 -24.54
N TYR A 132 5.45 -9.41 -23.35
CA TYR A 132 5.71 -10.16 -22.12
C TYR A 132 4.68 -11.30 -21.96
N LEU A 133 3.40 -10.99 -22.07
CA LEU A 133 2.31 -11.98 -21.97
C LEU A 133 2.31 -12.94 -23.15
N ASP A 134 2.59 -12.45 -24.36
CA ASP A 134 2.69 -13.29 -25.54
C ASP A 134 3.79 -14.34 -25.36
N ASN A 135 4.98 -13.94 -24.94
CA ASN A 135 6.10 -14.84 -24.70
C ASN A 135 5.81 -15.82 -23.55
N LEU A 136 5.23 -15.34 -22.44
CA LEU A 136 4.89 -16.16 -21.29
C LEU A 136 4.04 -17.37 -21.67
N PHE A 137 3.06 -17.18 -22.56
CA PHE A 137 2.13 -18.22 -22.98
C PHE A 137 2.53 -18.97 -24.25
N ALA A 138 3.41 -18.41 -25.07
CA ALA A 138 3.82 -19.04 -26.34
C ALA A 138 4.77 -20.20 -26.16
N PHE A 139 5.55 -20.24 -25.07
CA PHE A 139 6.62 -21.23 -24.89
C PHE A 139 6.39 -22.14 -23.69
N GLU A 140 6.92 -23.35 -23.78
CA GLU A 140 7.24 -24.15 -22.61
C GLU A 140 8.58 -23.68 -22.04
N TRP A 141 8.67 -23.62 -20.72
CA TRP A 141 9.79 -23.02 -20.01
C TRP A 141 10.62 -24.09 -19.28
N VAL A 142 11.94 -24.05 -19.48
CA VAL A 142 12.88 -24.91 -18.79
C VAL A 142 13.83 -24.10 -17.93
N GLN A 143 14.17 -24.66 -16.78
CA GLN A 143 15.06 -24.03 -15.81
C GLN A 143 16.48 -23.95 -16.36
N THR A 144 17.12 -22.80 -16.13
CA THR A 144 18.54 -22.56 -16.40
C THR A 144 19.15 -21.69 -15.32
N LYS A 145 20.41 -21.35 -15.45
CA LYS A 145 21.09 -20.39 -14.58
C LYS A 145 21.62 -19.22 -15.38
N SER A 146 21.51 -18.03 -14.79
CA SER A 146 22.16 -16.82 -15.30
C SER A 146 23.69 -16.95 -15.23
N PRO A 147 24.47 -16.10 -15.89
CA PRO A 147 25.92 -16.02 -15.71
C PRO A 147 26.34 -15.79 -14.25
N ALA A 148 25.52 -15.06 -13.48
CA ALA A 148 25.71 -14.82 -12.05
C ALA A 148 25.34 -16.03 -11.16
N GLY A 149 24.76 -17.10 -11.73
CA GLY A 149 24.42 -18.33 -11.04
C GLY A 149 23.00 -18.41 -10.48
N ALA A 150 22.17 -17.38 -10.66
CA ALA A 150 20.78 -17.38 -10.21
C ALA A 150 19.87 -18.21 -11.12
N ILE A 151 18.83 -18.81 -10.55
CA ILE A 151 17.85 -19.62 -11.27
C ILE A 151 16.94 -18.72 -12.08
N GLN A 152 16.81 -19.00 -13.37
CA GLN A 152 15.86 -18.38 -14.29
C GLN A 152 15.38 -19.40 -15.32
N TRP A 153 14.46 -18.99 -16.20
CA TRP A 153 13.82 -19.89 -17.15
C TRP A 153 13.96 -19.35 -18.56
N ILE A 154 14.14 -20.26 -19.51
CA ILE A 154 14.23 -19.97 -20.94
C ILE A 154 13.27 -20.88 -21.71
N PRO A 155 12.88 -20.55 -22.96
CA PRO A 155 12.10 -21.45 -23.81
C PRO A 155 12.78 -22.81 -24.00
N ALA A 156 11.99 -23.88 -23.92
CA ALA A 156 12.48 -25.25 -24.15
C ALA A 156 13.00 -25.44 -25.58
N ASP A 157 13.84 -26.47 -25.76
CA ASP A 157 14.33 -26.94 -27.05
C ASP A 157 15.03 -25.87 -27.91
N GLY A 158 15.58 -24.83 -27.28
CA GLY A 158 16.21 -23.71 -27.98
C GLY A 158 15.25 -22.84 -28.76
N ALA A 159 13.96 -22.94 -28.50
CA ALA A 159 12.98 -22.05 -29.11
C ALA A 159 13.30 -20.59 -28.80
N ALA A 160 13.07 -19.71 -29.77
CA ALA A 160 13.29 -18.28 -29.62
C ALA A 160 14.73 -17.86 -29.20
N ALA A 161 15.74 -18.67 -29.49
CA ALA A 161 17.14 -18.43 -29.07
C ALA A 161 17.70 -17.03 -29.46
N ASN A 162 17.13 -16.41 -30.51
CA ASN A 162 17.54 -15.11 -31.02
C ASN A 162 16.35 -14.11 -31.06
N LEU A 163 15.45 -14.16 -30.09
CA LEU A 163 14.22 -13.37 -30.13
C LEU A 163 14.42 -11.96 -29.56
N VAL A 164 15.05 -11.82 -28.40
CA VAL A 164 15.19 -10.54 -27.69
C VAL A 164 16.54 -9.87 -27.99
N PRO A 165 16.62 -8.53 -28.02
CA PRO A 165 17.87 -7.85 -28.27
C PRO A 165 18.83 -7.93 -27.10
N ASP A 166 20.12 -7.84 -27.37
CA ASP A 166 21.12 -7.48 -26.37
C ASP A 166 20.97 -5.97 -26.04
N ALA A 167 21.17 -5.62 -24.79
CA ALA A 167 21.02 -4.23 -24.35
C ALA A 167 22.12 -3.30 -24.84
N HIS A 168 23.29 -3.81 -25.19
CA HIS A 168 24.50 -3.01 -25.46
C HIS A 168 25.14 -3.31 -26.82
N ASP A 169 24.83 -4.46 -27.42
CA ASP A 169 25.36 -4.89 -28.69
C ASP A 169 24.21 -5.19 -29.68
N PRO A 170 23.89 -4.29 -30.60
CA PRO A 170 22.77 -4.46 -31.53
C PRO A 170 22.93 -5.65 -32.49
N SER A 171 24.14 -6.21 -32.61
CA SER A 171 24.39 -7.39 -33.42
C SER A 171 24.04 -8.72 -32.72
N LYS A 172 23.81 -8.69 -31.41
CA LYS A 172 23.50 -9.86 -30.60
C LYS A 172 22.01 -9.94 -30.24
N ARG A 173 21.54 -11.15 -30.15
CA ARG A 173 20.20 -11.46 -29.70
C ARG A 173 20.24 -12.70 -28.79
N HIS A 174 19.24 -12.79 -27.92
CA HIS A 174 19.13 -13.83 -26.89
C HIS A 174 17.74 -14.48 -26.89
N ALA A 175 17.60 -15.57 -26.17
CA ALA A 175 16.30 -16.07 -25.79
C ALA A 175 15.64 -15.14 -24.75
N PRO A 176 14.32 -14.99 -24.75
CA PRO A 176 13.62 -14.31 -23.66
C PRO A 176 13.78 -15.12 -22.37
N ILE A 177 13.68 -14.44 -21.24
CA ILE A 177 13.73 -15.08 -19.92
C ILE A 177 12.39 -14.95 -19.20
N MET A 178 12.18 -15.84 -18.23
CA MET A 178 11.18 -15.69 -17.17
C MET A 178 11.82 -15.99 -15.83
N PHE A 179 11.34 -15.32 -14.80
CA PHE A 179 11.62 -15.67 -13.41
C PHE A 179 10.66 -16.77 -12.93
N THR A 180 10.97 -17.41 -11.83
CA THR A 180 10.01 -18.34 -11.20
C THR A 180 8.72 -17.57 -10.82
N THR A 181 8.87 -16.33 -10.39
CA THR A 181 7.74 -15.44 -10.08
C THR A 181 6.92 -15.03 -11.31
N ASP A 182 7.53 -14.90 -12.49
CA ASP A 182 6.78 -14.67 -13.73
C ASP A 182 5.92 -15.90 -14.10
N LEU A 183 6.46 -17.09 -13.92
CA LEU A 183 5.72 -18.32 -14.19
C LEU A 183 4.52 -18.51 -13.26
N SER A 184 4.47 -17.82 -12.11
CA SER A 184 3.28 -17.77 -11.29
C SER A 184 2.08 -17.22 -12.06
N LEU A 185 2.28 -16.26 -12.97
CA LEU A 185 1.23 -15.69 -13.81
C LEU A 185 0.69 -16.68 -14.85
N LYS A 186 1.47 -17.70 -15.20
CA LYS A 186 1.06 -18.78 -16.11
C LYS A 186 0.37 -19.93 -15.37
N PHE A 187 0.83 -20.28 -14.16
CA PHE A 187 0.44 -21.51 -13.48
C PHE A 187 -0.56 -21.33 -12.34
N ASP A 188 -0.57 -20.20 -11.64
CA ASP A 188 -1.61 -19.92 -10.64
C ASP A 188 -2.94 -19.63 -11.34
N PRO A 189 -4.04 -20.31 -10.98
CA PRO A 189 -5.30 -20.19 -11.73
C PRO A 189 -5.86 -18.78 -11.80
N SER A 190 -5.83 -18.03 -10.69
CA SER A 190 -6.38 -16.66 -10.64
C SER A 190 -5.51 -15.69 -11.44
N TYR A 191 -4.19 -15.77 -11.29
CA TYR A 191 -3.27 -14.94 -12.06
C TYR A 191 -3.33 -15.27 -13.56
N ARG A 192 -3.48 -16.56 -13.91
CA ARG A 192 -3.61 -16.99 -15.30
C ARG A 192 -4.84 -16.40 -15.97
N GLU A 193 -5.99 -16.43 -15.30
CA GLU A 193 -7.23 -15.86 -15.81
C GLU A 193 -7.05 -14.37 -16.15
N ILE A 194 -6.48 -13.60 -15.22
CA ILE A 194 -6.19 -12.18 -15.41
C ILE A 194 -5.18 -11.97 -16.55
N SER A 195 -4.10 -12.73 -16.56
CA SER A 195 -3.04 -12.62 -17.58
C SER A 195 -3.56 -12.92 -19.00
N MET A 196 -4.42 -13.92 -19.13
CA MET A 196 -5.06 -14.25 -20.41
C MET A 196 -6.00 -13.14 -20.86
N ARG A 197 -6.81 -12.58 -19.96
CA ARG A 197 -7.68 -11.44 -20.25
C ARG A 197 -6.88 -10.23 -20.73
N PHE A 198 -5.79 -9.90 -20.06
CA PHE A 198 -4.90 -8.80 -20.46
C PHE A 198 -4.22 -9.03 -21.81
N LYS A 199 -3.85 -10.29 -22.08
CA LYS A 199 -3.30 -10.67 -23.39
C LYS A 199 -4.31 -10.48 -24.53
N GLU A 200 -5.57 -10.81 -24.27
CA GLU A 200 -6.67 -10.70 -25.24
C GLU A 200 -7.21 -9.26 -25.37
N ASN A 201 -7.04 -8.43 -24.34
CA ASN A 201 -7.53 -7.06 -24.26
C ASN A 201 -6.39 -6.09 -23.88
N PRO A 202 -5.56 -5.68 -24.83
CA PRO A 202 -4.40 -4.82 -24.57
C PRO A 202 -4.74 -3.47 -23.93
N GLU A 203 -5.89 -2.87 -24.25
CA GLU A 203 -6.33 -1.59 -23.68
C GLU A 203 -6.66 -1.73 -22.19
N ASP A 204 -7.29 -2.84 -21.80
CA ASP A 204 -7.54 -3.13 -20.37
C ASP A 204 -6.25 -3.31 -19.59
N PHE A 205 -5.26 -3.97 -20.21
CA PHE A 205 -3.93 -4.15 -19.60
C PHE A 205 -3.21 -2.82 -19.42
N GLU A 206 -3.22 -1.95 -20.43
CA GLU A 206 -2.62 -0.62 -20.37
C GLU A 206 -3.22 0.21 -19.24
N LEU A 207 -4.55 0.26 -19.17
CA LEU A 207 -5.27 1.00 -18.12
C LEU A 207 -5.02 0.41 -16.73
N ALA A 208 -5.05 -0.92 -16.60
CA ALA A 208 -4.78 -1.59 -15.33
C ALA A 208 -3.36 -1.32 -14.83
N PHE A 209 -2.36 -1.38 -15.72
CA PHE A 209 -0.98 -1.03 -15.38
C PHE A 209 -0.84 0.42 -14.97
N ALA A 210 -1.41 1.36 -15.71
CA ALA A 210 -1.35 2.78 -15.38
C ALA A 210 -1.94 3.07 -13.99
N LYS A 211 -3.10 2.49 -13.67
CA LYS A 211 -3.76 2.64 -12.36
C LYS A 211 -2.97 1.97 -11.24
N ALA A 212 -2.46 0.77 -11.46
CA ALA A 212 -1.66 0.05 -10.47
C ALA A 212 -0.32 0.74 -10.21
N TRP A 213 0.34 1.26 -11.24
CA TRP A 213 1.56 2.05 -11.12
C TRP A 213 1.32 3.37 -10.39
N PHE A 214 0.21 4.05 -10.68
CA PHE A 214 -0.20 5.25 -9.96
C PHE A 214 -0.43 4.95 -8.47
N LYS A 215 -1.12 3.86 -8.14
CA LYS A 215 -1.32 3.41 -6.76
C LYS A 215 0.01 3.10 -6.07
N LEU A 216 0.90 2.34 -6.73
CA LEU A 216 2.21 1.98 -6.19
C LEU A 216 3.04 3.20 -5.80
N THR A 217 3.01 4.23 -6.63
CA THR A 217 3.87 5.42 -6.47
C THR A 217 3.25 6.53 -5.63
N HIS A 218 1.93 6.51 -5.36
CA HIS A 218 1.23 7.62 -4.71
C HIS A 218 0.46 7.24 -3.43
N ARG A 219 0.28 5.94 -3.16
CA ARG A 219 -0.56 5.50 -2.04
C ARG A 219 -0.07 6.01 -0.68
N ASP A 220 1.20 6.20 -0.50
CA ASP A 220 1.84 6.72 0.72
C ASP A 220 2.14 8.24 0.68
N MET A 221 1.70 8.94 -0.37
CA MET A 221 1.93 10.39 -0.50
C MET A 221 0.84 11.25 0.15
N GLY A 222 -0.21 10.64 0.67
CA GLY A 222 -1.34 11.33 1.29
C GLY A 222 -2.44 11.69 0.29
N PRO A 223 -3.40 12.53 0.71
CA PRO A 223 -4.58 12.84 -0.09
C PRO A 223 -4.22 13.62 -1.37
N SER A 224 -5.05 13.43 -2.41
CA SER A 224 -4.86 14.04 -3.74
C SER A 224 -4.74 15.58 -3.71
N ALA A 225 -5.33 16.24 -2.71
CA ALA A 225 -5.20 17.68 -2.49
C ALA A 225 -3.74 18.16 -2.25
N ARG A 226 -2.82 17.25 -1.97
CA ARG A 226 -1.38 17.54 -1.82
C ARG A 226 -0.60 17.41 -3.11
N TYR A 227 -1.17 16.85 -4.16
CA TYR A 227 -0.51 16.68 -5.44
C TYR A 227 -0.44 18.02 -6.16
N VAL A 228 0.64 18.25 -6.87
CA VAL A 228 0.88 19.50 -7.59
C VAL A 228 1.28 19.21 -9.05
N GLY A 229 0.84 20.06 -9.95
CA GLY A 229 1.17 20.00 -11.37
C GLY A 229 -0.05 19.78 -12.27
N ALA A 230 0.17 19.90 -13.56
CA ALA A 230 -0.89 19.78 -14.57
C ALA A 230 -1.30 18.32 -14.86
N GLU A 231 -0.43 17.37 -14.49
CA GLU A 231 -0.62 15.95 -14.76
C GLU A 231 -1.36 15.21 -13.63
N VAL A 232 -1.87 15.92 -12.61
CA VAL A 232 -2.66 15.30 -11.54
C VAL A 232 -3.94 14.73 -12.13
N PRO A 233 -4.20 13.40 -11.99
CA PRO A 233 -5.41 12.79 -12.50
C PRO A 233 -6.67 13.43 -11.91
N ALA A 234 -7.66 13.69 -12.75
CA ALA A 234 -8.96 14.21 -12.30
C ALA A 234 -9.82 13.14 -11.60
N GLU A 235 -9.59 11.86 -11.92
CA GLU A 235 -10.27 10.73 -11.26
C GLU A 235 -9.72 10.55 -9.85
N THR A 236 -10.61 10.47 -8.86
CA THR A 236 -10.25 10.10 -7.49
C THR A 236 -10.56 8.61 -7.30
N LEU A 237 -9.55 7.81 -7.03
CA LEU A 237 -9.66 6.38 -6.86
C LEU A 237 -10.04 6.03 -5.40
N LEU A 238 -10.67 4.88 -5.21
CA LEU A 238 -11.17 4.43 -3.90
C LEU A 238 -10.07 4.41 -2.81
N TRP A 239 -8.87 3.97 -3.17
CA TRP A 239 -7.74 3.90 -2.25
C TRP A 239 -7.18 5.28 -1.82
N GLN A 240 -7.62 6.36 -2.45
CA GLN A 240 -7.27 7.74 -2.08
C GLN A 240 -8.19 8.30 -0.97
N ASP A 241 -9.07 7.47 -0.41
CA ASP A 241 -9.99 7.81 0.66
C ASP A 241 -10.88 9.03 0.33
N PRO A 242 -11.61 8.98 -0.81
CA PRO A 242 -12.37 10.13 -1.29
C PRO A 242 -13.40 10.58 -0.26
N VAL A 243 -13.56 11.90 -0.15
CA VAL A 243 -14.62 12.54 0.61
C VAL A 243 -15.37 13.50 -0.32
N PRO A 244 -16.68 13.73 -0.11
CA PRO A 244 -17.40 14.75 -0.86
C PRO A 244 -16.74 16.12 -0.71
N ALA A 245 -16.75 16.92 -1.76
CA ALA A 245 -16.38 18.33 -1.64
C ALA A 245 -17.40 19.07 -0.78
N VAL A 246 -16.97 20.15 -0.13
CA VAL A 246 -17.89 21.07 0.55
C VAL A 246 -18.68 21.82 -0.52
N ASP A 247 -19.98 21.57 -0.61
CA ASP A 247 -20.92 22.17 -1.56
C ASP A 247 -22.01 23.01 -0.86
N TYR A 248 -21.76 23.40 0.39
CA TYR A 248 -22.66 24.12 1.26
C TYR A 248 -21.93 25.21 2.05
N ASP A 249 -22.68 26.19 2.59
CA ASP A 249 -22.12 27.22 3.44
C ASP A 249 -21.71 26.65 4.80
N LEU A 250 -20.50 26.97 5.23
CA LEU A 250 -19.97 26.52 6.52
C LEU A 250 -20.63 27.22 7.70
N ILE A 251 -20.67 26.52 8.82
CA ILE A 251 -21.19 27.07 10.10
C ILE A 251 -20.33 28.25 10.59
N SER A 252 -21.00 29.25 11.12
CA SER A 252 -20.38 30.43 11.71
C SER A 252 -19.98 30.21 13.17
N THR A 253 -19.26 31.18 13.76
CA THR A 253 -18.90 31.10 15.18
C THR A 253 -20.14 31.03 16.08
N ALA A 254 -21.25 31.72 15.74
CA ALA A 254 -22.49 31.62 16.49
C ALA A 254 -23.12 30.23 16.42
N ASP A 255 -23.09 29.60 15.24
CA ASP A 255 -23.58 28.22 15.06
C ASP A 255 -22.72 27.22 15.84
N ILE A 256 -21.40 27.43 15.88
CA ILE A 256 -20.47 26.60 16.66
C ILE A 256 -20.85 26.61 18.14
N GLU A 257 -21.09 27.79 18.73
CA GLU A 257 -21.47 27.89 20.12
C GLU A 257 -22.88 27.31 20.40
N GLN A 258 -23.81 27.47 19.47
CA GLN A 258 -25.14 26.84 19.56
C GLN A 258 -25.00 25.31 19.54
N LEU A 259 -24.26 24.74 18.59
CA LEU A 259 -24.06 23.30 18.47
C LEU A 259 -23.32 22.69 19.67
N LYS A 260 -22.31 23.38 20.23
CA LYS A 260 -21.69 23.00 21.49
C LYS A 260 -22.70 22.87 22.62
N SER A 261 -23.61 23.86 22.76
CA SER A 261 -24.67 23.83 23.79
C SER A 261 -25.60 22.63 23.57
N GLN A 262 -26.08 22.42 22.35
CA GLN A 262 -26.98 21.33 22.02
C GLN A 262 -26.32 19.95 22.30
N VAL A 263 -25.04 19.77 21.96
CA VAL A 263 -24.30 18.55 22.25
C VAL A 263 -24.16 18.31 23.75
N LEU A 264 -23.83 19.34 24.53
CA LEU A 264 -23.71 19.21 25.99
C LEU A 264 -25.07 18.98 26.71
N GLU A 265 -26.17 19.44 26.11
CA GLU A 265 -27.55 19.25 26.62
C GLU A 265 -28.20 17.96 26.11
N SER A 266 -27.54 17.21 25.20
CA SER A 266 -28.09 16.01 24.56
C SER A 266 -28.27 14.80 25.49
N GLY A 267 -27.73 14.86 26.70
CA GLY A 267 -27.67 13.74 27.63
C GLY A 267 -26.47 12.83 27.48
N LEU A 268 -25.58 13.13 26.50
CA LEU A 268 -24.30 12.45 26.37
C LEU A 268 -23.31 12.94 27.43
N THR A 269 -22.53 12.02 27.98
CA THR A 269 -21.54 12.34 29.00
C THR A 269 -20.23 12.85 28.37
N ILE A 270 -19.44 13.59 29.14
CA ILE A 270 -18.09 14.04 28.72
C ILE A 270 -17.23 12.88 28.23
N PRO A 271 -17.12 11.73 28.96
CA PRO A 271 -16.37 10.59 28.48
C PRO A 271 -16.84 10.03 27.13
N GLU A 272 -18.15 9.90 26.91
CA GLU A 272 -18.71 9.40 25.65
C GLU A 272 -18.31 10.31 24.46
N LEU A 273 -18.47 11.62 24.62
CA LEU A 273 -18.10 12.60 23.59
C LEU A 273 -16.60 12.59 23.28
N VAL A 274 -15.76 12.58 24.32
CA VAL A 274 -14.30 12.58 24.16
C VAL A 274 -13.82 11.27 23.53
N ARG A 275 -14.34 10.12 23.99
CA ARG A 275 -13.98 8.80 23.41
C ARG A 275 -14.36 8.70 21.93
N THR A 276 -15.54 9.20 21.55
CA THR A 276 -15.98 9.18 20.15
C THR A 276 -15.13 10.09 19.27
N ALA A 277 -14.82 11.31 19.72
CA ALA A 277 -13.96 12.22 19.00
C ALA A 277 -12.53 11.67 18.84
N TRP A 278 -11.98 11.10 19.92
CA TRP A 278 -10.70 10.41 19.88
C TRP A 278 -10.71 9.22 18.93
N ALA A 279 -11.73 8.36 19.02
CA ALA A 279 -11.90 7.19 18.16
C ALA A 279 -11.92 7.56 16.67
N SER A 280 -12.62 8.67 16.32
CA SER A 280 -12.67 9.18 14.94
C SER A 280 -11.31 9.64 14.43
N ALA A 281 -10.46 10.16 15.31
CA ALA A 281 -9.13 10.67 14.98
C ALA A 281 -8.02 9.63 15.06
N ALA A 282 -8.16 8.62 15.93
CA ALA A 282 -7.11 7.67 16.29
C ALA A 282 -6.68 6.74 15.14
N SER A 283 -7.45 6.64 14.07
CA SER A 283 -7.08 5.92 12.85
C SER A 283 -6.11 6.71 11.96
N PHE A 284 -5.78 7.97 12.28
CA PHE A 284 -4.87 8.77 11.47
C PHE A 284 -3.46 8.22 11.53
N ARG A 285 -2.89 7.96 10.35
CA ARG A 285 -1.51 7.49 10.18
C ARG A 285 -0.68 8.57 9.48
N GLY A 286 0.29 9.11 10.19
CA GLY A 286 1.09 10.25 9.72
C GLY A 286 2.05 9.93 8.58
N THR A 287 2.38 8.66 8.36
CA THR A 287 3.31 8.22 7.30
C THR A 287 2.71 8.39 5.90
N ASP A 288 1.42 8.12 5.75
CA ASP A 288 0.68 8.21 4.48
C ASP A 288 -0.56 9.10 4.56
N MET A 289 -0.77 9.77 5.68
CA MET A 289 -1.88 10.70 5.93
C MET A 289 -3.28 10.09 5.78
N ARG A 290 -3.41 8.77 5.97
CA ARG A 290 -4.68 8.05 5.90
C ARG A 290 -5.41 8.07 7.25
N GLY A 291 -6.71 7.81 7.19
CA GLY A 291 -7.56 7.78 8.38
C GLY A 291 -7.90 9.17 8.91
N GLY A 292 -8.21 9.25 10.19
CA GLY A 292 -8.58 10.48 10.86
C GLY A 292 -10.06 10.83 10.76
N ALA A 293 -10.42 11.97 11.32
CA ALA A 293 -11.81 12.37 11.53
C ALA A 293 -12.57 12.77 10.26
N ASN A 294 -11.87 13.17 9.19
CA ASN A 294 -12.54 13.56 7.94
C ASN A 294 -13.24 12.37 7.30
N GLY A 295 -14.47 12.59 6.83
CA GLY A 295 -15.31 11.54 6.27
C GLY A 295 -16.26 10.87 7.28
N ALA A 296 -16.14 11.13 8.56
CA ALA A 296 -16.90 10.48 9.63
C ALA A 296 -16.94 8.94 9.47
N ARG A 297 -15.86 8.34 8.99
CA ARG A 297 -15.81 6.91 8.67
C ARG A 297 -15.95 5.99 9.88
N ILE A 298 -15.85 6.57 11.08
CA ILE A 298 -16.13 5.84 12.32
C ILE A 298 -17.54 5.23 12.37
N ARG A 299 -18.52 5.81 11.63
CA ARG A 299 -19.88 5.26 11.51
C ARG A 299 -20.03 4.18 10.44
N LEU A 300 -18.99 3.94 9.65
CA LEU A 300 -18.98 3.03 8.51
C LEU A 300 -18.15 1.78 8.80
N ALA A 301 -18.43 0.69 8.08
CA ALA A 301 -17.53 -0.45 8.10
C ALA A 301 -16.16 -0.07 7.49
N PRO A 302 -15.02 -0.56 8.04
CA PRO A 302 -14.94 -1.49 9.16
C PRO A 302 -14.91 -0.82 10.53
N GLN A 303 -14.75 0.51 10.63
CA GLN A 303 -14.42 1.20 11.88
C GLN A 303 -15.54 1.11 12.94
N LYS A 304 -16.81 1.13 12.52
CA LYS A 304 -17.95 1.03 13.44
C LYS A 304 -17.98 -0.29 14.23
N ASP A 305 -17.36 -1.33 13.68
CA ASP A 305 -17.39 -2.68 14.22
C ASP A 305 -16.10 -3.04 14.99
N TRP A 306 -15.12 -2.14 15.05
CA TRP A 306 -13.88 -2.37 15.77
C TRP A 306 -14.12 -2.40 17.27
N ALA A 307 -13.61 -3.45 17.95
CA ALA A 307 -13.75 -3.60 19.39
C ALA A 307 -13.21 -2.42 20.20
N VAL A 308 -12.13 -1.80 19.72
CA VAL A 308 -11.54 -0.61 20.34
C VAL A 308 -12.50 0.58 20.38
N ASN A 309 -13.49 0.63 19.51
CA ASN A 309 -14.45 1.71 19.41
C ASN A 309 -15.71 1.50 20.28
N ASP A 310 -15.85 0.32 20.92
CA ASP A 310 -17.03 -0.02 21.72
C ASP A 310 -18.33 0.17 20.90
N PRO A 311 -18.67 -0.76 19.97
CA PRO A 311 -19.72 -0.55 18.97
C PRO A 311 -21.09 -0.13 19.53
N ASP A 312 -21.48 -0.65 20.68
CA ASP A 312 -22.78 -0.34 21.29
C ASP A 312 -22.83 1.11 21.82
N ASP A 313 -21.78 1.51 22.53
CA ASP A 313 -21.65 2.89 23.03
C ASP A 313 -21.47 3.90 21.88
N LEU A 314 -20.65 3.54 20.90
CA LEU A 314 -20.46 4.30 19.68
C LEU A 314 -21.77 4.54 18.92
N ALA A 315 -22.57 3.52 18.71
CA ALA A 315 -23.87 3.62 18.02
C ALA A 315 -24.83 4.55 18.75
N LYS A 316 -24.88 4.49 20.08
CA LYS A 316 -25.66 5.39 20.91
C LYS A 316 -25.24 6.86 20.71
N VAL A 317 -23.92 7.11 20.78
CA VAL A 317 -23.38 8.48 20.63
C VAL A 317 -23.63 9.03 19.24
N LEU A 318 -23.33 8.23 18.20
CA LEU A 318 -23.53 8.62 16.81
C LEU A 318 -25.01 8.92 16.52
N GLY A 319 -25.94 8.08 16.94
CA GLY A 319 -27.38 8.31 16.72
C GLY A 319 -27.86 9.62 17.37
N ARG A 320 -27.28 10.02 18.51
CA ARG A 320 -27.62 11.31 19.13
C ARG A 320 -27.01 12.48 18.36
N LEU A 321 -25.76 12.37 17.89
CA LEU A 321 -25.11 13.41 17.09
C LEU A 321 -25.78 13.55 15.71
N GLU A 322 -26.18 12.45 15.07
CA GLU A 322 -26.95 12.47 13.82
C GLU A 322 -28.28 13.23 13.97
N SER A 323 -29.02 12.99 15.07
CA SER A 323 -30.24 13.76 15.34
C SER A 323 -29.98 15.26 15.47
N ILE A 324 -28.89 15.66 16.15
CA ILE A 324 -28.52 17.08 16.27
C ILE A 324 -28.12 17.64 14.90
N GLN A 325 -27.41 16.88 14.09
CA GLN A 325 -27.05 17.29 12.75
C GLN A 325 -28.26 17.52 11.86
N GLU A 326 -29.20 16.58 11.86
CA GLU A 326 -30.47 16.69 11.10
C GLU A 326 -31.27 17.89 11.53
N ASP A 327 -31.55 18.02 12.84
CA ASP A 327 -32.31 19.16 13.39
C ASP A 327 -31.66 20.51 13.04
N PHE A 328 -30.35 20.62 13.14
CA PHE A 328 -29.63 21.83 12.78
C PHE A 328 -29.71 22.12 11.28
N ASN A 329 -29.43 21.13 10.45
CA ASN A 329 -29.42 21.33 9.01
C ASN A 329 -30.80 21.63 8.42
N ASP A 330 -31.86 21.01 8.94
CA ASP A 330 -33.25 21.24 8.53
C ASP A 330 -33.77 22.63 8.93
N ALA A 331 -33.24 23.17 10.01
CA ALA A 331 -33.59 24.53 10.47
C ALA A 331 -32.92 25.65 9.64
N GLN A 332 -31.94 25.32 8.77
CA GLN A 332 -31.24 26.36 7.99
C GLN A 332 -31.99 26.72 6.70
N SER A 333 -32.14 28.01 6.46
CA SER A 333 -32.86 28.54 5.27
C SER A 333 -31.93 28.91 4.09
N GLY A 334 -30.60 28.80 4.24
CA GLY A 334 -29.63 29.38 3.29
C GLY A 334 -28.61 28.41 2.75
N GLY A 335 -28.85 27.09 2.89
CA GLY A 335 -27.87 26.06 2.40
C GLY A 335 -26.69 25.82 3.33
N LYS A 336 -26.67 26.44 4.51
CA LYS A 336 -25.66 26.19 5.55
C LYS A 336 -25.89 24.82 6.16
N LYS A 337 -24.78 24.07 6.38
CA LYS A 337 -24.82 22.73 6.99
C LYS A 337 -23.65 22.48 7.92
N VAL A 338 -23.82 21.56 8.84
CA VAL A 338 -22.76 20.93 9.59
C VAL A 338 -22.67 19.46 9.17
N SER A 339 -21.45 18.95 8.91
CA SER A 339 -21.21 17.53 8.70
C SER A 339 -21.19 16.78 10.03
N LEU A 340 -21.45 15.47 10.01
CA LEU A 340 -21.26 14.65 11.19
C LEU A 340 -19.79 14.57 11.60
N ALA A 341 -18.87 14.58 10.64
CA ALA A 341 -17.43 14.66 10.90
C ALA A 341 -17.05 15.90 11.72
N ASP A 342 -17.58 17.07 11.35
CA ASP A 342 -17.38 18.29 12.12
C ASP A 342 -18.07 18.23 13.49
N LEU A 343 -19.27 17.68 13.55
CA LEU A 343 -20.03 17.62 14.81
C LEU A 343 -19.38 16.66 15.83
N ILE A 344 -18.80 15.55 15.39
CA ILE A 344 -18.03 14.63 16.25
C ILE A 344 -16.83 15.35 16.86
N VAL A 345 -16.05 16.06 16.05
CA VAL A 345 -14.88 16.81 16.52
C VAL A 345 -15.30 17.96 17.47
N LEU A 346 -16.35 18.67 17.10
CA LEU A 346 -16.90 19.77 17.92
C LEU A 346 -17.43 19.25 19.26
N GLY A 347 -18.08 18.09 19.26
CA GLY A 347 -18.57 17.44 20.49
C GLY A 347 -17.45 17.12 21.47
N GLY A 348 -16.34 16.56 20.95
CA GLY A 348 -15.15 16.35 21.76
C GLY A 348 -14.54 17.65 22.31
N ALA A 349 -14.47 18.70 21.49
CA ALA A 349 -13.99 20.00 21.91
C ALA A 349 -14.87 20.60 23.01
N ALA A 350 -16.21 20.58 22.85
CA ALA A 350 -17.18 21.06 23.84
C ALA A 350 -17.06 20.28 25.18
N ALA A 351 -16.88 18.97 25.11
CA ALA A 351 -16.73 18.15 26.31
C ALA A 351 -15.43 18.45 27.06
N ILE A 352 -14.33 18.71 26.38
CA ILE A 352 -13.05 19.10 27.01
C ILE A 352 -13.20 20.50 27.65
N GLU A 353 -13.82 21.46 26.95
CA GLU A 353 -14.10 22.78 27.49
C GLU A 353 -14.98 22.71 28.76
N GLN A 354 -16.01 21.87 28.73
CA GLN A 354 -16.89 21.66 29.89
C GLN A 354 -16.17 20.98 31.05
N ALA A 355 -15.32 20.02 30.79
CA ALA A 355 -14.48 19.35 31.82
C ALA A 355 -13.54 20.34 32.50
N ALA A 356 -12.89 21.20 31.70
CA ALA A 356 -12.02 22.27 32.21
C ALA A 356 -12.81 23.27 33.08
N LYS A 357 -14.00 23.69 32.63
CA LYS A 357 -14.89 24.56 33.37
C LYS A 357 -15.30 23.96 34.70
N ASN A 358 -15.64 22.67 34.72
CA ASN A 358 -15.98 21.93 35.95
C ASN A 358 -14.82 21.91 36.97
N ALA A 359 -13.60 21.93 36.45
CA ALA A 359 -12.36 21.98 37.26
C ALA A 359 -11.91 23.41 37.61
N GLY A 360 -12.70 24.43 37.23
CA GLY A 360 -12.40 25.84 37.53
C GLY A 360 -11.48 26.54 36.53
N TYR A 361 -11.22 25.94 35.37
CA TYR A 361 -10.37 26.49 34.32
C TYR A 361 -11.21 26.98 33.13
N LYS A 362 -10.72 28.04 32.46
CA LYS A 362 -11.29 28.54 31.22
C LYS A 362 -10.37 28.10 30.06
N VAL A 363 -10.85 27.18 29.26
CA VAL A 363 -10.14 26.66 28.08
C VAL A 363 -11.04 26.85 26.85
N GLN A 364 -10.46 27.20 25.72
CA GLN A 364 -11.09 27.16 24.41
C GLN A 364 -10.31 26.24 23.51
N VAL A 365 -10.97 25.20 23.00
CA VAL A 365 -10.36 24.23 22.06
C VAL A 365 -10.52 24.78 20.65
N PRO A 366 -9.44 24.94 19.88
CA PRO A 366 -9.51 25.39 18.49
C PRO A 366 -10.34 24.42 17.64
N PHE A 367 -11.24 25.01 16.83
CA PHE A 367 -12.07 24.25 15.90
C PHE A 367 -12.18 24.99 14.57
N THR A 368 -12.08 24.27 13.47
CA THR A 368 -12.29 24.77 12.11
C THR A 368 -13.26 23.84 11.40
N PRO A 369 -14.41 24.32 10.90
CA PRO A 369 -15.34 23.52 10.10
C PRO A 369 -14.80 23.24 8.70
N GLY A 370 -15.42 22.30 8.00
CA GLY A 370 -15.13 22.00 6.59
C GLY A 370 -14.80 20.54 6.32
N ARG A 371 -14.95 19.66 7.31
CA ARG A 371 -14.97 18.21 7.07
C ARG A 371 -16.28 17.84 6.42
N THR A 372 -16.27 16.76 5.63
CA THR A 372 -17.47 16.21 4.98
C THR A 372 -17.64 14.75 5.35
N ASP A 373 -18.81 14.19 5.05
CA ASP A 373 -19.17 12.84 5.43
C ASP A 373 -19.05 11.90 4.22
N ALA A 374 -18.12 10.94 4.27
CA ALA A 374 -17.95 9.94 3.24
C ALA A 374 -19.10 8.93 3.26
N SER A 375 -19.40 8.31 2.12
CA SER A 375 -20.29 7.16 2.03
C SER A 375 -19.53 5.82 2.23
N GLN A 376 -20.29 4.73 2.36
CA GLN A 376 -19.69 3.40 2.43
C GLN A 376 -18.97 3.03 1.12
N GLU A 377 -19.52 3.46 -0.03
CA GLU A 377 -18.93 3.25 -1.35
C GLU A 377 -17.62 4.03 -1.54
N GLN A 378 -17.45 5.12 -0.81
CA GLN A 378 -16.21 5.92 -0.77
C GLN A 378 -15.20 5.40 0.26
N THR A 379 -15.45 4.26 0.87
CA THR A 379 -14.60 3.67 1.92
C THR A 379 -14.02 2.35 1.46
N ASP A 380 -12.71 2.30 1.28
CA ASP A 380 -11.96 1.07 0.98
C ASP A 380 -11.84 0.21 2.25
N VAL A 381 -12.88 -0.61 2.48
CA VAL A 381 -13.01 -1.42 3.70
C VAL A 381 -11.77 -2.28 3.97
N LYS A 382 -11.21 -2.91 2.94
CA LYS A 382 -10.05 -3.79 3.08
C LYS A 382 -8.79 -3.01 3.48
N SER A 383 -8.58 -1.88 2.84
CA SER A 383 -7.44 -1.01 3.14
C SER A 383 -7.57 -0.29 4.48
N PHE A 384 -8.80 0.01 4.92
CA PHE A 384 -9.04 0.59 6.24
C PHE A 384 -8.81 -0.40 7.39
N ALA A 385 -8.96 -1.70 7.18
CA ALA A 385 -8.75 -2.72 8.21
C ALA A 385 -7.35 -2.63 8.85
N VAL A 386 -6.32 -2.25 8.09
CA VAL A 386 -4.96 -2.10 8.63
C VAL A 386 -4.76 -0.87 9.53
N LEU A 387 -5.75 0.02 9.60
CA LEU A 387 -5.74 1.19 10.48
C LEU A 387 -6.39 0.90 11.83
N GLU A 388 -6.88 -0.32 12.07
CA GLU A 388 -7.44 -0.71 13.36
C GLU A 388 -6.36 -0.64 14.44
N PRO A 389 -6.58 0.15 15.50
CA PRO A 389 -5.65 0.21 16.61
C PRO A 389 -5.57 -1.14 17.33
N THR A 390 -4.38 -1.72 17.41
CA THR A 390 -4.13 -2.97 18.17
C THR A 390 -4.07 -2.72 19.67
N ALA A 391 -3.80 -1.48 20.07
CA ALA A 391 -3.87 -1.01 21.43
C ALA A 391 -4.11 0.50 21.46
N ASP A 392 -4.71 1.00 22.53
CA ASP A 392 -4.95 2.41 22.74
C ASP A 392 -4.94 2.73 24.24
N GLY A 393 -3.84 3.33 24.70
CA GLY A 393 -3.67 3.66 26.11
C GLY A 393 -4.67 4.72 26.60
N PHE A 394 -5.08 5.66 25.74
CA PHE A 394 -6.06 6.68 26.10
C PHE A 394 -7.44 6.08 26.37
N ARG A 395 -7.84 5.07 25.62
CA ARG A 395 -9.11 4.33 25.83
C ARG A 395 -8.97 3.12 26.74
N ASN A 396 -7.78 2.88 27.31
CA ASN A 396 -7.46 1.70 28.10
C ASN A 396 -7.78 0.40 27.36
N TYR A 397 -7.56 0.38 26.05
CA TYR A 397 -7.82 -0.76 25.19
C TYR A 397 -6.54 -1.54 24.93
N PHE A 398 -6.68 -2.86 24.92
CA PHE A 398 -5.61 -3.81 24.70
C PHE A 398 -6.13 -4.98 23.86
N GLY A 399 -5.73 -5.03 22.60
CA GLY A 399 -6.17 -6.08 21.68
C GLY A 399 -5.63 -7.46 22.02
N ALA A 400 -6.20 -8.48 21.41
CA ALA A 400 -5.90 -9.88 21.71
C ALA A 400 -4.43 -10.28 21.38
N VAL A 401 -3.77 -9.58 20.46
CA VAL A 401 -2.37 -9.83 20.06
C VAL A 401 -1.54 -8.60 20.38
N HIS A 402 -0.94 -8.59 21.55
CA HIS A 402 -0.16 -7.46 22.01
C HIS A 402 1.13 -7.86 22.73
N TYR A 403 2.23 -7.15 22.45
CA TYR A 403 3.56 -7.45 22.98
C TYR A 403 4.04 -6.48 24.06
N ARG A 404 3.33 -5.35 24.24
CA ARG A 404 3.72 -4.27 25.14
C ARG A 404 2.70 -4.09 26.24
N SER A 405 3.15 -3.66 27.38
CA SER A 405 2.23 -3.27 28.46
C SER A 405 1.49 -1.98 28.10
N PRO A 406 0.33 -1.70 28.72
CA PRO A 406 -0.38 -0.45 28.53
C PRO A 406 0.48 0.80 28.85
N ALA A 407 1.39 0.67 29.80
CA ALA A 407 2.31 1.76 30.17
C ALA A 407 3.34 2.07 29.05
N GLU A 408 3.86 1.04 28.39
CA GLU A 408 4.76 1.21 27.24
C GLU A 408 4.06 1.86 26.05
N LEU A 409 2.75 1.58 25.87
CA LEU A 409 1.95 2.16 24.80
C LEU A 409 1.56 3.62 25.01
N LEU A 410 1.65 4.12 26.22
CA LEU A 410 1.42 5.54 26.53
C LEU A 410 2.66 6.40 26.27
N VAL A 411 3.82 5.79 26.12
CA VAL A 411 5.12 6.47 26.00
C VAL A 411 5.65 6.46 24.58
N ASP A 412 5.28 5.48 23.78
CA ASP A 412 5.65 5.32 22.37
C ASP A 412 4.60 5.94 21.44
#